data_fe49f209da9068e1868190c1df9744a5
#
_entry.id   fe49f209da9068e1868190c1df9744a5
#
_cell.length_a   1.000
_cell.length_b   1.000
_cell.length_c   1.000
_cell.angle_alpha   90.00
_cell.angle_beta   90.00
_cell.angle_gamma   90.00
#
_symmetry.space_group_name_H-M   'P 1'
#
loop_
_entity.id
_entity.type
_entity.pdbx_description
1 polymer ?
#
loop_
_entity_poly.entity_id
_entity_poly.type
_entity_poly.pdbx_seq_one_letter_code
_entity_poly.pdbx_strand_id
1 'polypeptide(L)'
;MTVQHVAIIGAGVAGLNVALALARRGISSDIFEQAEALNEVGAGLQISPNAARCLERVGVLSRLESQWREPREITLASGVSLRRITGLPMSEARARWNAPYGVLHRATLQTALAQAVADEPLANLKLGARATSRDIAARAADGGRKPDAIICADGVWSASRGRIEGSATARFSGDIAWRFVVSSEDTPAFLNREHVTAFMGPNAHLVAYPLRDVGGFNLVAIAAGANPGETWDGNANHSWQVAREKHF
;
A
#
# COMPACT_ATOMS: atom_id res chain seq x y z
N MET A 1 -15.00 -19.91 22.80
CA MET A 1 -13.83 -19.16 23.34
C MET A 1 -13.88 -17.76 22.77
N THR A 2 -13.71 -16.73 23.61
CA THR A 2 -13.68 -15.34 23.16
C THR A 2 -12.23 -14.94 22.91
N VAL A 3 -11.91 -14.45 21.71
CA VAL A 3 -10.57 -13.95 21.36
C VAL A 3 -10.29 -12.68 22.15
N GLN A 4 -9.19 -12.63 22.90
CA GLN A 4 -8.78 -11.49 23.72
C GLN A 4 -7.40 -10.95 23.36
N HIS A 5 -6.55 -11.79 22.73
CA HIS A 5 -5.19 -11.41 22.35
C HIS A 5 -4.78 -12.05 21.04
N VAL A 6 -4.20 -11.26 20.14
CA VAL A 6 -3.79 -11.69 18.80
C VAL A 6 -2.33 -11.33 18.56
N ALA A 7 -1.57 -12.23 17.96
CA ALA A 7 -0.25 -11.91 17.40
C ALA A 7 -0.38 -11.58 15.92
N ILE A 8 0.27 -10.50 15.48
CA ILE A 8 0.26 -10.05 14.08
C ILE A 8 1.69 -10.07 13.56
N ILE A 9 1.91 -10.69 12.40
CA ILE A 9 3.21 -10.77 11.74
C ILE A 9 3.22 -9.78 10.59
N GLY A 10 4.07 -8.76 10.66
CA GLY A 10 4.22 -7.67 9.70
C GLY A 10 3.47 -6.39 10.12
N ALA A 11 4.20 -5.26 10.14
CA ALA A 11 3.68 -3.90 10.41
C ALA A 11 3.53 -3.06 9.13
N GLY A 12 3.22 -3.68 8.01
CA GLY A 12 2.75 -2.99 6.83
C GLY A 12 1.35 -2.42 7.03
N VAL A 13 0.80 -1.76 5.99
CA VAL A 13 -0.55 -1.16 6.03
C VAL A 13 -1.61 -2.16 6.52
N ALA A 14 -1.53 -3.43 6.13
CA ALA A 14 -2.49 -4.45 6.55
C ALA A 14 -2.40 -4.76 8.05
N GLY A 15 -1.19 -5.04 8.56
CA GLY A 15 -0.99 -5.41 9.96
C GLY A 15 -1.36 -4.28 10.93
N LEU A 16 -0.95 -3.04 10.64
CA LEU A 16 -1.30 -1.88 11.45
C LEU A 16 -2.83 -1.62 11.46
N ASN A 17 -3.49 -1.72 10.30
CA ASN A 17 -4.96 -1.60 10.25
C ASN A 17 -5.68 -2.69 11.05
N VAL A 18 -5.20 -3.92 10.97
CA VAL A 18 -5.79 -5.04 11.72
C VAL A 18 -5.64 -4.81 13.23
N ALA A 19 -4.47 -4.36 13.70
CA ALA A 19 -4.25 -4.04 15.11
C ALA A 19 -5.26 -3.00 15.63
N LEU A 20 -5.42 -1.90 14.91
CA LEU A 20 -6.40 -0.86 15.24
C LEU A 20 -7.84 -1.38 15.21
N ALA A 21 -8.18 -2.22 14.23
CA ALA A 21 -9.52 -2.80 14.11
C ALA A 21 -9.83 -3.78 15.25
N LEU A 22 -8.83 -4.51 15.75
CA LEU A 22 -8.94 -5.38 16.92
C LEU A 22 -9.11 -4.55 18.21
N ALA A 23 -8.31 -3.51 18.38
CA ALA A 23 -8.38 -2.61 19.52
C ALA A 23 -9.78 -1.97 19.66
N ARG A 24 -10.42 -1.57 18.55
CA ARG A 24 -11.81 -1.10 18.52
C ARG A 24 -12.84 -2.13 19.04
N ARG A 25 -12.45 -3.38 19.18
CA ARG A 25 -13.27 -4.48 19.74
C ARG A 25 -12.80 -4.93 21.12
N GLY A 26 -11.87 -4.18 21.72
CA GLY A 26 -11.28 -4.53 23.02
C GLY A 26 -10.31 -5.71 22.97
N ILE A 27 -9.81 -6.08 21.78
CA ILE A 27 -8.87 -7.20 21.58
C ILE A 27 -7.47 -6.61 21.52
N SER A 28 -6.59 -7.08 22.42
CA SER A 28 -5.19 -6.66 22.42
C SER A 28 -4.37 -7.36 21.33
N SER A 29 -3.29 -6.72 20.87
CA SER A 29 -2.42 -7.33 19.88
C SER A 29 -0.94 -7.02 20.10
N ASP A 30 -0.07 -8.00 19.82
CA ASP A 30 1.37 -7.84 19.63
C ASP A 30 1.67 -7.91 18.15
N ILE A 31 2.30 -6.85 17.60
CA ILE A 31 2.67 -6.73 16.20
C ILE A 31 4.18 -6.93 16.10
N PHE A 32 4.61 -7.90 15.29
CA PHE A 32 6.02 -8.21 15.08
C PHE A 32 6.46 -7.75 13.68
N GLU A 33 7.43 -6.84 13.63
CA GLU A 33 7.99 -6.31 12.39
C GLU A 33 9.51 -6.54 12.36
N GLN A 34 10.00 -7.11 11.26
CA GLN A 34 11.41 -7.44 11.11
C GLN A 34 12.30 -6.20 10.90
N ALA A 35 11.76 -5.12 10.33
CA ALA A 35 12.48 -3.88 10.13
C ALA A 35 12.69 -3.16 11.47
N GLU A 36 13.86 -2.56 11.65
CA GLU A 36 14.19 -1.74 12.83
C GLU A 36 13.46 -0.39 12.83
N ALA A 37 13.02 0.07 11.65
CA ALA A 37 12.23 1.27 11.47
C ALA A 37 11.24 1.09 10.32
N LEU A 38 10.09 1.76 10.40
CA LEU A 38 9.08 1.78 9.35
C LEU A 38 9.46 2.82 8.29
N ASN A 39 10.40 2.47 7.43
CA ASN A 39 10.87 3.29 6.32
C ASN A 39 10.32 2.72 5.02
N GLU A 40 9.18 3.24 4.58
CA GLU A 40 8.62 2.85 3.28
C GLU A 40 9.34 3.58 2.14
N VAL A 41 9.79 2.83 1.15
CA VAL A 41 10.37 3.37 -0.09
C VAL A 41 9.25 3.92 -0.97
N GLY A 42 9.37 5.17 -1.36
CA GLY A 42 8.43 6.10 -1.88
C GLY A 42 7.69 5.75 -3.16
N ALA A 43 6.45 5.30 -3.04
CA ALA A 43 5.48 5.31 -4.13
C ALA A 43 4.15 5.87 -3.63
N GLY A 44 3.40 6.49 -4.54
CA GLY A 44 2.04 6.90 -4.26
C GLY A 44 1.07 5.71 -4.16
N LEU A 45 -0.02 5.93 -3.47
CA LEU A 45 -1.16 5.02 -3.38
C LEU A 45 -2.45 5.71 -3.81
N GLN A 46 -3.33 4.93 -4.40
CA GLN A 46 -4.73 5.29 -4.64
C GLN A 46 -5.59 4.55 -3.61
N ILE A 47 -6.35 5.30 -2.83
CA ILE A 47 -7.22 4.77 -1.79
C ILE A 47 -8.66 4.88 -2.26
N SER A 48 -9.23 3.74 -2.57
CA SER A 48 -10.64 3.64 -3.00
C SER A 48 -11.62 3.88 -1.84
N PRO A 49 -12.89 4.22 -2.11
CA PRO A 49 -13.87 4.53 -1.06
C PRO A 49 -14.07 3.41 -0.04
N ASN A 50 -13.98 2.13 -0.44
CA ASN A 50 -14.06 1.02 0.49
C ASN A 50 -12.85 0.98 1.46
N ALA A 51 -11.63 1.28 0.98
CA ALA A 51 -10.45 1.39 1.83
C ALA A 51 -10.51 2.64 2.73
N ALA A 52 -10.98 3.78 2.21
CA ALA A 52 -11.19 5.00 3.00
C ALA A 52 -12.16 4.76 4.17
N ARG A 53 -13.27 4.01 3.96
CA ARG A 53 -14.16 3.60 5.06
C ARG A 53 -13.46 2.72 6.12
N CYS A 54 -12.52 1.88 5.72
CA CYS A 54 -11.74 1.11 6.69
C CYS A 54 -10.85 2.03 7.54
N LEU A 55 -10.15 2.98 6.90
CA LEU A 55 -9.32 3.98 7.58
C LEU A 55 -10.14 4.88 8.51
N GLU A 56 -11.35 5.27 8.10
CA GLU A 56 -12.27 6.05 8.93
C GLU A 56 -12.70 5.27 10.18
N ARG A 57 -13.09 3.99 10.02
CA ARG A 57 -13.51 3.13 11.14
C ARG A 57 -12.41 2.93 12.18
N VAL A 58 -11.15 2.93 11.78
CA VAL A 58 -10.01 2.83 12.71
C VAL A 58 -9.49 4.20 13.16
N GLY A 59 -10.10 5.31 12.72
CA GLY A 59 -9.77 6.66 13.15
C GLY A 59 -8.51 7.25 12.52
N VAL A 60 -8.07 6.69 11.38
CA VAL A 60 -6.83 7.13 10.70
C VAL A 60 -7.13 8.14 9.57
N LEU A 61 -8.32 8.09 8.95
CA LEU A 61 -8.63 8.95 7.79
C LEU A 61 -8.47 10.45 8.13
N SER A 62 -8.93 10.89 9.31
CA SER A 62 -8.81 12.29 9.75
C SER A 62 -7.35 12.74 9.94
N ARG A 63 -6.44 11.84 10.27
CA ARG A 63 -5.00 12.13 10.38
C ARG A 63 -4.34 12.41 9.02
N LEU A 64 -5.02 12.04 7.93
CA LEU A 64 -4.51 12.17 6.56
C LEU A 64 -5.05 13.40 5.83
N GLU A 65 -6.05 14.12 6.36
CA GLU A 65 -6.78 15.18 5.66
C GLU A 65 -5.89 16.29 5.08
N SER A 66 -4.83 16.69 5.79
CA SER A 66 -3.91 17.73 5.33
C SER A 66 -3.03 17.29 4.14
N GLN A 67 -2.82 16.00 3.97
CA GLN A 67 -1.93 15.38 2.99
C GLN A 67 -2.69 14.61 1.90
N TRP A 68 -3.96 14.32 2.16
CA TRP A 68 -4.87 13.65 1.26
C TRP A 68 -5.28 14.55 0.11
N ARG A 69 -5.28 14.03 -1.11
CA ARG A 69 -5.84 14.70 -2.28
C ARG A 69 -6.97 13.87 -2.86
N GLU A 70 -8.11 14.51 -3.11
CA GLU A 70 -9.25 13.92 -3.80
C GLU A 70 -9.22 14.36 -5.27
N PRO A 71 -8.82 13.47 -6.21
CA PRO A 71 -8.90 13.76 -7.64
C PRO A 71 -10.35 13.95 -8.07
N ARG A 72 -10.58 14.85 -9.04
CA ARG A 72 -11.90 15.10 -9.60
C ARG A 72 -12.36 14.00 -10.57
N GLU A 73 -11.39 13.34 -11.21
CA GLU A 73 -11.66 12.32 -12.23
C GLU A 73 -10.54 11.26 -12.27
N ILE A 74 -10.91 10.03 -12.59
CA ILE A 74 -9.99 9.03 -13.10
C ILE A 74 -10.17 9.03 -14.62
N THR A 75 -9.14 9.50 -15.35
CA THR A 75 -9.14 9.62 -16.79
C THR A 75 -8.42 8.45 -17.44
N LEU A 76 -9.00 7.85 -18.47
CA LEU A 76 -8.30 6.99 -19.40
C LEU A 76 -7.93 7.79 -20.65
N ALA A 77 -6.66 7.75 -21.02
CA ALA A 77 -6.12 8.44 -22.19
C ALA A 77 -5.31 7.48 -23.07
N SER A 78 -5.18 7.81 -24.34
CA SER A 78 -4.27 7.09 -25.23
C SER A 78 -2.82 7.39 -24.85
N GLY A 79 -2.00 6.36 -24.67
CA GLY A 79 -0.56 6.50 -24.44
C GLY A 79 0.21 6.99 -25.68
N VAL A 80 -0.39 6.90 -26.87
CA VAL A 80 0.22 7.34 -28.14
C VAL A 80 -0.14 8.78 -28.49
N SER A 81 -1.45 9.10 -28.45
CA SER A 81 -1.93 10.43 -28.86
C SER A 81 -2.20 11.40 -27.71
N LEU A 82 -2.09 10.94 -26.48
CA LEU A 82 -2.45 11.63 -25.22
C LEU A 82 -3.92 12.10 -25.16
N ARG A 83 -4.74 11.71 -26.13
CA ARG A 83 -6.17 12.10 -26.17
C ARG A 83 -6.96 11.32 -25.14
N ARG A 84 -7.83 12.03 -24.42
CA ARG A 84 -8.79 11.41 -23.50
C ARG A 84 -9.70 10.43 -24.24
N ILE A 85 -9.82 9.21 -23.72
CA ILE A 85 -10.72 8.16 -24.20
C ILE A 85 -12.02 8.21 -23.41
N THR A 86 -11.93 8.15 -22.09
CA THR A 86 -13.07 8.22 -21.18
C THR A 86 -12.63 8.69 -19.80
N GLY A 87 -13.57 8.90 -18.89
CA GLY A 87 -13.26 9.26 -17.52
C GLY A 87 -14.39 8.87 -16.57
N LEU A 88 -14.01 8.61 -15.34
CA LEU A 88 -14.91 8.33 -14.22
C LEU A 88 -14.88 9.52 -13.26
N PRO A 89 -15.97 10.30 -13.12
CA PRO A 89 -16.05 11.40 -12.16
C PRO A 89 -15.88 10.89 -10.72
N MET A 90 -14.97 11.51 -9.97
CA MET A 90 -14.69 11.19 -8.57
C MET A 90 -15.17 12.27 -7.60
N SER A 91 -15.54 13.44 -8.10
CA SER A 91 -16.11 14.53 -7.29
C SER A 91 -17.35 14.12 -6.48
N GLU A 92 -18.10 13.13 -6.96
CA GLU A 92 -19.30 12.60 -6.30
C GLU A 92 -19.03 11.32 -5.49
N ALA A 93 -17.77 10.92 -5.31
CA ALA A 93 -17.41 9.68 -4.63
C ALA A 93 -18.00 9.60 -3.21
N ARG A 94 -17.96 10.69 -2.47
CA ARG A 94 -18.54 10.77 -1.11
C ARG A 94 -20.05 10.55 -1.11
N ALA A 95 -20.78 11.15 -2.05
CA ALA A 95 -22.23 10.97 -2.17
C ALA A 95 -22.57 9.55 -2.64
N ARG A 96 -21.84 9.02 -3.63
CA ARG A 96 -22.14 7.73 -4.24
C ARG A 96 -21.73 6.52 -3.38
N TRP A 97 -20.60 6.61 -2.66
CA TRP A 97 -20.02 5.48 -1.93
C TRP A 97 -19.84 5.73 -0.44
N ASN A 98 -20.37 6.86 0.06
CA ASN A 98 -20.26 7.30 1.44
C ASN A 98 -18.81 7.30 1.97
N ALA A 99 -17.85 7.62 1.09
CA ALA A 99 -16.44 7.78 1.43
C ALA A 99 -15.68 8.45 0.27
N PRO A 100 -14.58 9.15 0.54
CA PRO A 100 -13.75 9.75 -0.51
C PRO A 100 -12.97 8.68 -1.29
N TYR A 101 -12.64 9.03 -2.52
CA TYR A 101 -11.50 8.45 -3.23
C TYR A 101 -10.33 9.42 -3.13
N GLY A 102 -9.15 8.94 -2.81
CA GLY A 102 -8.02 9.83 -2.64
C GLY A 102 -6.68 9.23 -3.00
N VAL A 103 -5.69 10.10 -3.12
CA VAL A 103 -4.29 9.74 -3.41
C VAL A 103 -3.37 10.40 -2.39
N LEU A 104 -2.31 9.67 -2.03
CA LEU A 104 -1.28 10.13 -1.11
C LEU A 104 -0.02 9.27 -1.26
N HIS A 105 1.07 9.70 -0.65
CA HIS A 105 2.29 8.90 -0.60
C HIS A 105 2.13 7.72 0.39
N ARG A 106 2.71 6.57 0.06
CA ARG A 106 2.58 5.35 0.88
C ARG A 106 3.18 5.52 2.28
N ALA A 107 4.33 6.19 2.37
CA ALA A 107 4.97 6.48 3.65
C ALA A 107 4.08 7.34 4.57
N THR A 108 3.34 8.29 4.00
CA THR A 108 2.37 9.12 4.73
C THR A 108 1.28 8.27 5.38
N LEU A 109 0.71 7.32 4.62
CA LEU A 109 -0.28 6.40 5.17
C LEU A 109 0.31 5.51 6.27
N GLN A 110 1.49 4.95 6.04
CA GLN A 110 2.15 4.09 7.03
C GLN A 110 2.48 4.86 8.31
N THR A 111 3.00 6.08 8.19
CA THR A 111 3.29 6.93 9.35
C THR A 111 2.03 7.24 10.16
N ALA A 112 0.93 7.60 9.50
CA ALA A 112 -0.34 7.87 10.18
C ALA A 112 -0.90 6.63 10.91
N LEU A 113 -0.78 5.45 10.30
CA LEU A 113 -1.17 4.18 10.92
C LEU A 113 -0.27 3.83 12.10
N ALA A 114 1.04 3.99 11.96
CA ALA A 114 2.01 3.71 13.03
C ALA A 114 1.80 4.63 14.24
N GLN A 115 1.54 5.91 14.01
CA GLN A 115 1.20 6.86 15.06
C GLN A 115 -0.11 6.48 15.77
N ALA A 116 -1.14 6.07 14.99
CA ALA A 116 -2.40 5.62 15.58
C ALA A 116 -2.21 4.35 16.43
N VAL A 117 -1.34 3.43 16.00
CA VAL A 117 -0.98 2.24 16.79
C VAL A 117 -0.19 2.63 18.05
N ALA A 118 0.72 3.59 17.96
CA ALA A 118 1.48 4.07 19.13
C ALA A 118 0.58 4.72 20.20
N ASP A 119 -0.51 5.36 19.77
CA ASP A 119 -1.50 5.98 20.67
C ASP A 119 -2.52 4.95 21.23
N GLU A 120 -2.51 3.70 20.77
CA GLU A 120 -3.50 2.68 21.11
C GLU A 120 -2.97 1.71 22.18
N PRO A 121 -3.47 1.76 23.44
CA PRO A 121 -2.96 0.93 24.53
C PRO A 121 -3.09 -0.59 24.32
N LEU A 122 -4.01 -1.02 23.46
CA LEU A 122 -4.25 -2.44 23.18
C LEU A 122 -3.36 -2.97 22.04
N ALA A 123 -2.55 -2.11 21.39
CA ALA A 123 -1.68 -2.49 20.29
C ALA A 123 -0.20 -2.27 20.67
N ASN A 124 0.59 -3.33 20.64
CA ASN A 124 2.01 -3.28 21.01
C ASN A 124 2.89 -3.60 19.78
N LEU A 125 3.54 -2.59 19.20
CA LEU A 125 4.42 -2.72 18.05
C LEU A 125 5.85 -3.02 18.49
N LYS A 126 6.40 -4.11 17.98
CA LYS A 126 7.77 -4.59 18.21
C LYS A 126 8.55 -4.53 16.90
N LEU A 127 9.38 -3.50 16.74
CA LEU A 127 10.30 -3.34 15.61
C LEU A 127 11.57 -4.18 15.82
N GLY A 128 12.31 -4.50 14.76
CA GLY A 128 13.49 -5.36 14.80
C GLY A 128 13.17 -6.81 15.22
N ALA A 129 11.90 -7.17 15.24
CA ALA A 129 11.39 -8.44 15.77
C ALA A 129 10.88 -9.35 14.66
N ARG A 130 11.79 -10.02 13.96
CA ARG A 130 11.41 -11.05 13.00
C ARG A 130 10.71 -12.21 13.72
N ALA A 131 9.53 -12.57 13.26
CA ALA A 131 8.75 -13.68 13.84
C ALA A 131 8.05 -14.49 12.76
N THR A 132 7.98 -15.79 12.98
CA THR A 132 7.08 -16.71 12.26
C THR A 132 6.00 -17.20 13.21
N SER A 133 4.95 -17.80 12.68
CA SER A 133 3.91 -18.41 13.54
C SER A 133 4.46 -19.50 14.45
N ARG A 134 5.57 -20.16 14.05
CA ARG A 134 6.27 -21.15 14.89
C ARG A 134 7.00 -20.47 16.06
N ASP A 135 7.68 -19.36 15.80
CA ASP A 135 8.40 -18.62 16.86
C ASP A 135 7.43 -18.08 17.91
N ILE A 136 6.25 -17.60 17.48
CA ILE A 136 5.19 -17.13 18.38
C ILE A 136 4.66 -18.28 19.24
N ALA A 137 4.46 -19.45 18.65
CA ALA A 137 4.03 -20.64 19.39
C ALA A 137 5.10 -21.11 20.40
N ALA A 138 6.38 -21.09 20.02
CA ALA A 138 7.50 -21.42 20.91
C ALA A 138 7.60 -20.47 22.09
N ARG A 139 7.53 -19.14 21.86
CA ARG A 139 7.54 -18.13 22.93
C ARG A 139 6.40 -18.31 23.93
N ALA A 140 5.24 -18.76 23.47
CA ALA A 140 4.12 -19.07 24.34
C ALA A 140 4.40 -20.29 25.24
N ALA A 141 5.14 -21.29 24.71
CA ALA A 141 5.56 -22.46 25.49
C ALA A 141 6.61 -22.11 26.56
N ASP A 142 7.45 -21.09 26.32
CA ASP A 142 8.49 -20.61 27.25
C ASP A 142 7.97 -19.58 28.27
N GLY A 143 6.65 -19.56 28.53
CA GLY A 143 6.03 -18.68 29.55
C GLY A 143 5.64 -17.31 29.03
N GLY A 144 5.78 -17.02 27.74
CA GLY A 144 5.24 -15.83 27.10
C GLY A 144 3.70 -15.89 26.98
N ARG A 145 3.07 -14.72 26.75
CA ARG A 145 1.62 -14.67 26.55
C ARG A 145 1.24 -15.47 25.27
N LYS A 146 0.40 -16.46 25.43
CA LYS A 146 -0.14 -17.23 24.31
C LYS A 146 -1.22 -16.41 23.60
N PRO A 147 -1.10 -16.14 22.29
CA PRO A 147 -2.17 -15.51 21.54
C PRO A 147 -3.30 -16.51 21.26
N ASP A 148 -4.54 -16.03 21.21
CA ASP A 148 -5.72 -16.83 20.81
C ASP A 148 -5.74 -17.07 19.30
N ALA A 149 -5.11 -16.16 18.52
CA ALA A 149 -4.97 -16.27 17.07
C ALA A 149 -3.67 -15.61 16.59
N ILE A 150 -3.19 -16.04 15.42
CA ILE A 150 -2.05 -15.41 14.72
C ILE A 150 -2.55 -14.93 13.37
N ILE A 151 -2.34 -13.64 13.08
CA ILE A 151 -2.65 -13.01 11.79
C ILE A 151 -1.36 -12.75 11.05
N CYS A 152 -1.24 -13.35 9.87
CA CYS A 152 -0.07 -13.17 9.01
C CYS A 152 -0.35 -12.04 8.01
N ALA A 153 0.34 -10.92 8.18
CA ALA A 153 0.32 -9.74 7.33
C ALA A 153 1.71 -9.45 6.73
N ASP A 154 2.47 -10.52 6.46
CA ASP A 154 3.87 -10.56 6.07
C ASP A 154 4.13 -10.34 4.56
N GLY A 155 3.14 -9.80 3.86
CA GLY A 155 3.29 -9.20 2.52
C GLY A 155 3.32 -10.18 1.36
N VAL A 156 3.82 -9.71 0.21
CA VAL A 156 3.80 -10.45 -1.06
C VAL A 156 4.71 -11.69 -1.01
N TRP A 157 5.83 -11.60 -0.32
CA TRP A 157 6.78 -12.72 -0.12
C TRP A 157 6.53 -13.46 1.20
N SER A 158 5.27 -13.57 1.60
CA SER A 158 4.83 -14.19 2.83
C SER A 158 5.40 -15.60 3.03
N ALA A 159 6.20 -15.78 4.07
CA ALA A 159 6.66 -17.09 4.50
C ALA A 159 5.53 -17.92 5.14
N SER A 160 4.50 -17.24 5.63
CA SER A 160 3.34 -17.89 6.27
C SER A 160 2.38 -18.50 5.26
N ARG A 161 2.37 -18.02 4.02
CA ARG A 161 1.47 -18.51 2.96
C ARG A 161 1.61 -20.01 2.72
N GLY A 162 2.82 -20.54 2.67
CA GLY A 162 3.08 -21.96 2.44
C GLY A 162 2.54 -22.90 3.52
N ARG A 163 1.99 -22.38 4.63
CA ARG A 163 1.35 -23.15 5.69
C ARG A 163 -0.15 -23.30 5.50
N ILE A 164 -0.72 -22.59 4.55
CA ILE A 164 -2.13 -22.69 4.22
C ILE A 164 -2.26 -23.81 3.19
N GLU A 165 -2.98 -24.86 3.56
CA GLU A 165 -3.23 -26.01 2.68
C GLU A 165 -3.88 -25.53 1.37
N GLY A 166 -3.37 -26.00 0.24
CA GLY A 166 -3.84 -25.59 -1.09
C GLY A 166 -3.35 -24.23 -1.55
N SER A 167 -2.55 -23.48 -0.75
CA SER A 167 -2.00 -22.20 -1.20
C SER A 167 -0.93 -22.40 -2.27
N ALA A 168 -0.98 -21.56 -3.32
CA ALA A 168 0.07 -21.53 -4.33
C ALA A 168 1.21 -20.59 -3.91
N THR A 169 2.43 -20.88 -4.34
CA THR A 169 3.55 -19.94 -4.25
C THR A 169 3.31 -18.73 -5.16
N ALA A 170 3.79 -17.56 -4.74
CA ALA A 170 3.77 -16.38 -5.59
C ALA A 170 4.57 -16.65 -6.88
N ARG A 171 4.00 -16.26 -8.03
CA ARG A 171 4.64 -16.38 -9.34
C ARG A 171 4.72 -15.01 -9.99
N PHE A 172 5.83 -14.75 -10.66
CA PHE A 172 6.00 -13.56 -11.46
C PHE A 172 4.96 -13.53 -12.59
N SER A 173 4.27 -12.39 -12.76
CA SER A 173 3.19 -12.24 -13.77
C SER A 173 3.69 -12.07 -15.20
N GLY A 174 4.95 -11.69 -15.37
CA GLY A 174 5.52 -11.25 -16.64
C GLY A 174 5.66 -9.74 -16.77
N ASP A 175 5.04 -8.98 -15.87
CA ASP A 175 5.05 -7.52 -15.90
C ASP A 175 5.87 -6.92 -14.76
N ILE A 176 6.52 -5.79 -15.03
CA ILE A 176 7.22 -4.97 -14.05
C ILE A 176 6.50 -3.63 -13.92
N ALA A 177 6.40 -3.14 -12.69
CA ALA A 177 5.91 -1.81 -12.37
C ALA A 177 7.08 -0.92 -11.92
N TRP A 178 7.52 0.00 -12.78
CA TRP A 178 8.45 1.06 -12.41
C TRP A 178 7.70 2.21 -11.77
N ARG A 179 8.19 2.70 -10.64
CA ARG A 179 7.54 3.74 -9.88
C ARG A 179 8.47 4.92 -9.68
N PHE A 180 7.96 6.11 -9.96
CA PHE A 180 8.71 7.35 -9.88
C PHE A 180 7.88 8.40 -9.15
N VAL A 181 8.57 9.24 -8.39
CA VAL A 181 8.02 10.51 -7.92
C VAL A 181 8.78 11.61 -8.65
N VAL A 182 8.06 12.48 -9.34
CA VAL A 182 8.63 13.64 -10.01
C VAL A 182 8.19 14.92 -9.31
N SER A 183 9.08 15.91 -9.25
CA SER A 183 8.77 17.21 -8.67
C SER A 183 7.69 17.96 -9.47
N SER A 184 7.06 18.95 -8.87
CA SER A 184 6.13 19.82 -9.60
C SER A 184 6.79 20.59 -10.74
N GLU A 185 8.07 20.89 -10.62
CA GLU A 185 8.85 21.63 -11.64
C GLU A 185 9.15 20.75 -12.85
N ASP A 186 9.46 19.47 -12.61
CA ASP A 186 9.74 18.48 -13.66
C ASP A 186 8.49 17.85 -14.26
N THR A 187 7.31 18.21 -13.74
CA THR A 187 6.05 17.61 -14.18
C THR A 187 5.67 18.09 -15.57
N PRO A 188 5.52 17.20 -16.58
CA PRO A 188 5.06 17.56 -17.91
C PRO A 188 3.71 18.28 -17.91
N ALA A 189 3.55 19.31 -18.74
CA ALA A 189 2.36 20.16 -18.79
C ALA A 189 1.07 19.42 -19.18
N PHE A 190 1.15 18.26 -19.85
CA PHE A 190 -0.01 17.47 -20.22
C PHE A 190 -0.60 16.66 -19.03
N LEU A 191 0.09 16.55 -17.89
CA LEU A 191 -0.42 15.89 -16.70
C LEU A 191 -1.37 16.81 -15.93
N ASN A 192 -2.62 16.39 -15.81
CA ASN A 192 -3.64 17.16 -15.10
C ASN A 192 -3.46 17.00 -13.58
N ARG A 193 -3.30 18.13 -12.88
CA ARG A 193 -3.07 18.17 -11.42
C ARG A 193 -4.32 17.84 -10.59
N GLU A 194 -5.47 17.67 -11.21
CA GLU A 194 -6.72 17.34 -10.53
C GLU A 194 -7.23 15.92 -10.86
N HIS A 195 -6.52 15.19 -11.73
CA HIS A 195 -6.94 13.87 -12.18
C HIS A 195 -5.92 12.79 -11.80
N VAL A 196 -6.41 11.57 -11.68
CA VAL A 196 -5.60 10.37 -11.91
C VAL A 196 -5.73 10.04 -13.38
N THR A 197 -4.63 9.95 -14.11
CA THR A 197 -4.67 9.60 -15.54
C THR A 197 -3.95 8.31 -15.81
N ALA A 198 -4.62 7.39 -16.47
CA ALA A 198 -4.03 6.16 -17.01
C ALA A 198 -3.87 6.31 -18.53
N PHE A 199 -2.63 6.37 -18.98
CA PHE A 199 -2.27 6.38 -20.39
C PHE A 199 -2.11 4.94 -20.87
N MET A 200 -2.99 4.52 -21.76
CA MET A 200 -3.08 3.13 -22.23
C MET A 200 -2.36 3.00 -23.58
N GLY A 201 -1.30 2.20 -23.60
CA GLY A 201 -0.60 1.77 -24.81
C GLY A 201 -0.93 0.32 -25.17
N PRO A 202 -0.46 -0.17 -26.34
CA PRO A 202 -0.71 -1.56 -26.78
C PRO A 202 -0.13 -2.62 -25.85
N ASN A 203 1.07 -2.38 -25.31
CA ASN A 203 1.81 -3.36 -24.47
C ASN A 203 2.29 -2.77 -23.14
N ALA A 204 1.91 -1.53 -22.84
CA ALA A 204 2.31 -0.84 -21.63
C ALA A 204 1.24 0.16 -21.22
N HIS A 205 1.24 0.54 -19.95
CA HIS A 205 0.45 1.67 -19.49
C HIS A 205 1.19 2.46 -18.43
N LEU A 206 0.87 3.75 -18.37
CA LEU A 206 1.42 4.66 -17.38
C LEU A 206 0.28 5.27 -16.57
N VAL A 207 0.34 5.14 -15.25
CA VAL A 207 -0.61 5.80 -14.35
C VAL A 207 0.08 6.97 -13.68
N ALA A 208 -0.50 8.17 -13.81
CA ALA A 208 0.00 9.40 -13.23
C ALA A 208 -1.05 10.04 -12.33
N TYR A 209 -0.64 10.49 -11.15
CA TYR A 209 -1.51 11.25 -10.24
C TYR A 209 -0.74 12.19 -9.34
N PRO A 210 -1.33 13.35 -8.99
CA PRO A 210 -0.68 14.33 -8.14
C PRO A 210 -0.58 13.84 -6.70
N LEU A 211 0.51 14.15 -6.03
CA LEU A 211 0.73 13.95 -4.60
C LEU A 211 0.90 15.29 -3.91
N ARG A 212 0.00 15.60 -2.98
CA ARG A 212 0.04 16.84 -2.21
C ARG A 212 1.17 16.85 -1.18
N ASP A 213 1.37 15.73 -0.54
CA ASP A 213 2.32 15.52 0.55
C ASP A 213 3.80 15.56 0.12
N VAL A 214 4.09 15.35 -1.16
CA VAL A 214 5.44 15.45 -1.73
C VAL A 214 5.58 16.57 -2.76
N GLY A 215 4.51 17.33 -3.02
CA GLY A 215 4.55 18.46 -3.94
C GLY A 215 4.87 18.10 -5.39
N GLY A 216 4.37 16.93 -5.87
CA GLY A 216 4.72 16.43 -7.20
C GLY A 216 3.71 15.43 -7.75
N PHE A 217 4.20 14.54 -8.62
CA PHE A 217 3.41 13.46 -9.21
C PHE A 217 4.02 12.10 -8.90
N ASN A 218 3.16 11.14 -8.66
CA ASN A 218 3.53 9.73 -8.75
C ASN A 218 3.26 9.21 -10.15
N LEU A 219 4.24 8.53 -10.72
CA LEU A 219 4.16 7.86 -12.01
C LEU A 219 4.39 6.36 -11.80
N VAL A 220 3.53 5.53 -12.37
CA VAL A 220 3.68 4.08 -12.37
C VAL A 220 3.61 3.60 -13.81
N ALA A 221 4.75 3.20 -14.36
CA ALA A 221 4.83 2.59 -15.69
C ALA A 221 4.81 1.06 -15.55
N ILE A 222 3.96 0.40 -16.30
CA ILE A 222 3.80 -1.06 -16.26
C ILE A 222 3.97 -1.59 -17.69
N ALA A 223 4.90 -2.53 -17.85
CA ALA A 223 5.15 -3.24 -19.10
C ALA A 223 5.76 -4.61 -18.83
N ALA A 224 5.75 -5.47 -19.84
CA ALA A 224 6.42 -6.77 -19.77
C ALA A 224 7.91 -6.62 -19.49
N GLY A 225 8.46 -7.52 -18.67
CA GLY A 225 9.88 -7.48 -18.30
C GLY A 225 10.40 -8.78 -17.72
N ALA A 226 11.72 -8.85 -17.47
CA ALA A 226 12.36 -10.00 -16.86
C ALA A 226 12.09 -10.00 -15.34
N ASN A 227 11.95 -11.19 -14.75
CA ASN A 227 11.74 -11.34 -13.32
C ASN A 227 12.91 -10.72 -12.52
N PRO A 228 12.68 -9.68 -11.70
CA PRO A 228 13.73 -9.03 -10.91
C PRO A 228 14.09 -9.80 -9.63
N GLY A 229 13.40 -10.91 -9.32
CA GLY A 229 13.50 -11.60 -8.04
C GLY A 229 12.62 -10.97 -6.95
N GLU A 230 12.86 -11.38 -5.71
CA GLU A 230 12.16 -10.87 -4.53
C GLU A 230 12.81 -9.55 -4.04
N THR A 231 12.64 -8.48 -4.79
CA THR A 231 13.22 -7.18 -4.45
C THR A 231 12.25 -6.03 -4.74
N TRP A 232 12.31 -4.98 -3.91
CA TRP A 232 11.65 -3.70 -4.17
C TRP A 232 12.56 -2.71 -4.89
N ASP A 233 13.90 -2.90 -4.80
CA ASP A 233 14.96 -2.01 -5.30
C ASP A 233 15.71 -2.65 -6.47
N GLY A 234 14.99 -3.19 -7.44
CA GLY A 234 15.61 -3.64 -8.69
C GLY A 234 16.39 -2.48 -9.33
N ASN A 235 17.48 -2.81 -10.07
CA ASN A 235 18.31 -1.84 -10.81
C ASN A 235 17.43 -1.13 -11.86
N ALA A 236 16.59 -0.19 -11.37
CA ALA A 236 15.46 0.40 -12.08
C ALA A 236 15.91 1.13 -13.37
N ASN A 237 17.11 1.72 -13.35
CA ASN A 237 17.58 2.52 -14.48
C ASN A 237 17.82 1.70 -15.75
N HIS A 238 18.46 0.54 -15.65
CA HIS A 238 18.73 -0.28 -16.84
C HIS A 238 17.45 -0.96 -17.37
N SER A 239 16.66 -1.56 -16.50
CA SER A 239 15.41 -2.23 -16.89
C SER A 239 14.38 -1.25 -17.46
N TRP A 240 14.33 -0.01 -16.94
CA TRP A 240 13.48 1.06 -17.47
C TRP A 240 13.93 1.51 -18.86
N GLN A 241 15.23 1.71 -19.10
CA GLN A 241 15.74 2.08 -20.42
C GLN A 241 15.36 1.05 -21.49
N VAL A 242 15.56 -0.24 -21.20
CA VAL A 242 15.19 -1.33 -22.12
C VAL A 242 13.66 -1.38 -22.36
N ALA A 243 12.86 -1.19 -21.32
CA ALA A 243 11.41 -1.19 -21.44
C ALA A 243 10.89 0.02 -22.24
N ARG A 244 11.49 1.21 -22.01
CA ARG A 244 11.15 2.43 -22.74
C ARG A 244 11.35 2.27 -24.25
N GLU A 245 12.45 1.68 -24.66
CA GLU A 245 12.76 1.47 -26.08
C GLU A 245 11.85 0.44 -26.76
N LYS A 246 11.29 -0.51 -26.00
CA LYS A 246 10.46 -1.60 -26.54
C LYS A 246 8.96 -1.32 -26.49
N HIS A 247 8.48 -0.52 -25.54
CA HIS A 247 7.06 -0.47 -25.19
C HIS A 247 6.46 0.95 -25.16
N PHE A 248 7.29 1.98 -25.09
CA PHE A 248 6.92 3.41 -25.06
C PHE A 248 7.57 4.22 -26.17
#